data_ab15ee2e146601448a8a4eca0605c943
#
_entry.id   ab15ee2e146601448a8a4eca0605c943
#
_cell.length_a   1.000
_cell.length_b   1.000
_cell.length_c   1.000
_cell.angle_alpha   90.00
_cell.angle_beta   90.00
_cell.angle_gamma   90.00
#
_symmetry.space_group_name_H-M   'P 1'
#
loop_
_entity.id
_entity.type
_entity.pdbx_description
1 polymer ?
#
loop_
_entity_poly.entity_id
_entity_poly.type
_entity_poly.pdbx_seq_one_letter_code
_entity_poly.pdbx_strand_id
1 'polypeptide(L)'
;MAADAAEAAEKAAHIVGLLPANNLTGPAIFEFEQPTAVLAAGAEPAKAAAAVIDKDSAVELYAGFGKSVYTAFATIGGNAVGVVATGKQLCHNCVAKASRFVRLCDAFSVPVVTIVDTEGFVPSVTDDVAGGIREAARLAATYADATTAKVAVLAGKAVGPVYTLSLIHI
;
A
#
# COMPACT_ATOMS: atom_id res chain seq x y z
N MET A 1 -13.97 5.11 -5.41
CA MET A 1 -15.24 4.62 -5.98
C MET A 1 -15.37 5.23 -7.35
N ALA A 2 -15.93 4.51 -8.33
CA ALA A 2 -16.19 5.06 -9.65
C ALA A 2 -17.46 5.93 -9.60
N ALA A 3 -17.50 7.00 -10.37
CA ALA A 3 -18.66 7.90 -10.45
C ALA A 3 -19.77 7.33 -11.33
N ASP A 4 -19.37 6.58 -12.36
CA ASP A 4 -20.29 5.95 -13.32
C ASP A 4 -19.79 4.56 -13.78
N ALA A 5 -20.57 3.91 -14.63
CA ALA A 5 -20.26 2.57 -15.15
C ALA A 5 -19.06 2.57 -16.10
N ALA A 6 -18.83 3.64 -16.83
CA ALA A 6 -17.70 3.75 -17.77
C ALA A 6 -16.38 3.84 -16.99
N GLU A 7 -16.29 4.72 -16.00
CA GLU A 7 -15.15 4.82 -15.10
C GLU A 7 -14.90 3.52 -14.34
N ALA A 8 -15.96 2.82 -13.93
CA ALA A 8 -15.83 1.52 -13.27
C ALA A 8 -15.20 0.47 -14.19
N ALA A 9 -15.63 0.42 -15.46
CA ALA A 9 -15.08 -0.50 -16.45
C ALA A 9 -13.61 -0.19 -16.77
N GLU A 10 -13.26 1.08 -16.93
CA GLU A 10 -11.88 1.53 -17.15
C GLU A 10 -10.96 1.14 -15.99
N LYS A 11 -11.36 1.44 -14.76
CA LYS A 11 -10.61 1.05 -13.55
C LYS A 11 -10.46 -0.47 -13.43
N ALA A 12 -11.52 -1.22 -13.73
CA ALA A 12 -11.46 -2.68 -13.70
C ALA A 12 -10.49 -3.22 -14.75
N ALA A 13 -10.52 -2.71 -15.98
CA ALA A 13 -9.59 -3.09 -17.04
C ALA A 13 -8.14 -2.76 -16.66
N HIS A 14 -7.91 -1.59 -16.07
CA HIS A 14 -6.58 -1.19 -15.61
C HIS A 14 -6.06 -2.11 -14.51
N ILE A 15 -6.88 -2.41 -13.48
CA ILE A 15 -6.50 -3.34 -12.40
C ILE A 15 -6.18 -4.73 -12.96
N VAL A 16 -7.02 -5.25 -13.84
CA VAL A 16 -6.81 -6.58 -14.45
C VAL A 16 -5.53 -6.60 -15.28
N GLY A 17 -5.22 -5.50 -15.99
CA GLY A 17 -3.98 -5.36 -16.75
C GLY A 17 -2.71 -5.38 -15.88
N LEU A 18 -2.78 -4.88 -14.64
CA LEU A 18 -1.67 -4.88 -13.69
C LEU A 18 -1.46 -6.23 -12.99
N LEU A 19 -2.46 -7.12 -13.01
CA LEU A 19 -2.36 -8.42 -12.36
C LEU A 19 -1.80 -9.47 -13.33
N PRO A 20 -1.06 -10.48 -12.84
CA PRO A 20 -0.62 -11.60 -13.66
C PRO A 20 -1.81 -12.40 -14.19
N ALA A 21 -1.72 -12.88 -15.42
CA ALA A 21 -2.78 -13.67 -16.06
C ALA A 21 -3.06 -15.00 -15.36
N ASN A 22 -2.05 -15.56 -14.69
CA ASN A 22 -2.14 -16.79 -13.89
C ASN A 22 -0.92 -16.88 -12.95
N ASN A 23 -0.87 -17.92 -12.12
CA ASN A 23 0.20 -18.14 -11.14
C ASN A 23 1.55 -18.60 -11.71
N LEU A 24 1.65 -18.82 -13.02
CA LEU A 24 2.86 -19.26 -13.70
C LEU A 24 3.52 -18.16 -14.54
N THR A 25 2.80 -17.07 -14.78
CA THR A 25 3.29 -15.93 -15.57
C THR A 25 3.41 -14.70 -14.69
N GLY A 26 4.50 -13.96 -14.84
CA GLY A 26 4.64 -12.65 -14.22
C GLY A 26 3.66 -11.63 -14.84
N PRO A 27 3.44 -10.48 -14.18
CA PRO A 27 2.67 -9.38 -14.74
C PRO A 27 3.33 -8.85 -16.02
N ALA A 28 2.55 -8.19 -16.86
CA ALA A 28 3.06 -7.51 -18.03
C ALA A 28 4.04 -6.40 -17.63
N ILE A 29 5.01 -6.12 -18.49
CA ILE A 29 5.90 -4.96 -18.36
C ILE A 29 5.28 -3.83 -19.17
N PHE A 30 5.15 -2.65 -18.56
CA PHE A 30 4.54 -1.47 -19.14
C PHE A 30 5.60 -0.45 -19.59
N GLU A 31 5.26 0.36 -20.56
CA GLU A 31 6.00 1.60 -20.83
C GLU A 31 5.80 2.52 -19.62
N PHE A 32 6.85 3.24 -19.23
CA PHE A 32 6.81 4.05 -18.02
C PHE A 32 7.51 5.41 -18.19
N GLU A 33 7.00 6.40 -17.49
CA GLU A 33 7.69 7.67 -17.25
C GLU A 33 8.10 7.74 -15.77
N GLN A 34 9.33 8.16 -15.51
CA GLN A 34 9.82 8.30 -14.15
C GLN A 34 9.02 9.35 -13.36
N PRO A 35 8.87 9.16 -12.03
CA PRO A 35 8.24 10.15 -11.19
C PRO A 35 9.01 11.48 -11.24
N THR A 36 8.27 12.58 -11.27
CA THR A 36 8.84 13.93 -11.19
C THR A 36 8.86 14.47 -9.77
N ALA A 37 8.09 13.84 -8.88
CA ALA A 37 8.02 14.21 -7.47
C ALA A 37 9.23 13.68 -6.69
N VAL A 38 9.62 14.41 -5.64
CA VAL A 38 10.69 14.00 -4.72
C VAL A 38 10.06 13.51 -3.43
N LEU A 39 10.49 12.35 -2.95
CA LEU A 39 10.06 11.81 -1.66
C LEU A 39 10.57 12.71 -0.52
N ALA A 40 9.63 13.24 0.26
CA ALA A 40 9.93 14.11 1.39
C ALA A 40 9.33 13.54 2.68
N ALA A 41 10.05 13.67 3.78
CA ALA A 41 9.52 13.35 5.11
C ALA A 41 8.32 14.24 5.45
N GLY A 42 7.29 13.67 6.07
CA GLY A 42 6.05 14.36 6.41
C GLY A 42 5.10 14.58 5.23
N ALA A 43 5.38 14.02 4.06
CA ALA A 43 4.49 14.10 2.91
C ALA A 43 3.18 13.35 3.18
N GLU A 44 2.09 13.80 2.56
CA GLU A 44 0.84 13.03 2.54
C GLU A 44 1.06 11.68 1.86
N PRO A 45 0.39 10.59 2.31
CA PRO A 45 0.63 9.24 1.79
C PRO A 45 0.53 9.12 0.26
N ALA A 46 -0.45 9.78 -0.35
CA ALA A 46 -0.60 9.76 -1.81
C ALA A 46 0.58 10.46 -2.53
N LYS A 47 1.08 11.56 -1.97
CA LYS A 47 2.24 12.28 -2.53
C LYS A 47 3.54 11.49 -2.32
N ALA A 48 3.68 10.83 -1.17
CA ALA A 48 4.82 9.95 -0.91
C ALA A 48 4.84 8.78 -1.90
N ALA A 49 3.68 8.18 -2.17
CA ALA A 49 3.55 7.14 -3.19
C ALA A 49 3.92 7.66 -4.59
N ALA A 50 3.37 8.81 -5.00
CA ALA A 50 3.63 9.41 -6.30
C ALA A 50 5.11 9.77 -6.56
N ALA A 51 5.92 9.89 -5.50
CA ALA A 51 7.37 10.12 -5.61
C ALA A 51 8.17 8.85 -5.92
N VAL A 52 7.55 7.67 -5.83
CA VAL A 52 8.24 6.38 -5.99
C VAL A 52 7.73 5.60 -7.19
N ILE A 53 6.45 5.75 -7.52
CA ILE A 53 5.80 5.05 -8.63
C ILE A 53 5.96 5.80 -9.95
N ASP A 54 5.80 5.08 -11.05
CA ASP A 54 5.78 5.67 -12.39
C ASP A 54 4.60 6.63 -12.53
N LYS A 55 4.80 7.68 -13.30
CA LYS A 55 3.80 8.74 -13.50
C LYS A 55 2.50 8.14 -14.05
N ASP A 56 1.37 8.59 -13.49
CA ASP A 56 -0.01 8.23 -13.89
C ASP A 56 -0.33 6.72 -13.89
N SER A 57 0.52 5.89 -13.27
CA SER A 57 0.34 4.43 -13.19
C SER A 57 -0.59 3.97 -12.07
N ALA A 58 -0.90 4.82 -11.09
CA ALA A 58 -1.57 4.43 -9.86
C ALA A 58 -3.08 4.20 -10.01
N VAL A 59 -3.54 3.06 -9.53
CA VAL A 59 -4.96 2.81 -9.30
C VAL A 59 -5.20 2.66 -7.80
N GLU A 60 -5.73 3.71 -7.17
CA GLU A 60 -6.00 3.70 -5.73
C GLU A 60 -7.16 2.77 -5.39
N LEU A 61 -6.94 1.90 -4.39
CA LEU A 61 -7.95 1.03 -3.82
C LEU A 61 -8.35 1.50 -2.42
N TYR A 62 -9.64 1.35 -2.11
CA TYR A 62 -10.22 1.70 -0.80
C TYR A 62 -10.05 3.17 -0.39
N ALA A 63 -10.05 4.12 -1.33
CA ALA A 63 -9.84 5.56 -1.08
C ALA A 63 -10.75 6.15 0.02
N GLY A 64 -12.00 5.70 0.12
CA GLY A 64 -12.97 6.14 1.12
C GLY A 64 -12.79 5.55 2.52
N PHE A 65 -11.88 4.57 2.70
CA PHE A 65 -11.69 3.83 3.94
C PHE A 65 -10.25 3.96 4.44
N GLY A 66 -10.03 4.16 5.75
CA GLY A 66 -8.69 4.24 6.34
C GLY A 66 -7.81 5.31 5.67
N LYS A 67 -8.23 6.56 5.68
CA LYS A 67 -7.63 7.67 4.89
C LYS A 67 -6.17 7.99 5.23
N SER A 68 -5.69 7.62 6.43
CA SER A 68 -4.28 7.80 6.79
C SER A 68 -3.34 6.77 6.17
N VAL A 69 -3.87 5.83 5.38
CA VAL A 69 -3.05 4.90 4.59
C VAL A 69 -3.49 4.97 3.14
N TYR A 70 -2.55 5.15 2.26
CA TYR A 70 -2.75 5.05 0.82
C TYR A 70 -2.42 3.63 0.36
N THR A 71 -3.26 3.05 -0.48
CA THR A 71 -3.05 1.74 -1.09
C THR A 71 -3.40 1.80 -2.56
N ALA A 72 -2.47 1.39 -3.42
CA ALA A 72 -2.69 1.40 -4.86
C ALA A 72 -1.95 0.25 -5.54
N PHE A 73 -2.48 -0.26 -6.63
CA PHE A 73 -1.67 -0.91 -7.65
C PHE A 73 -1.04 0.18 -8.53
N ALA A 74 0.21 0.01 -8.89
CA ALA A 74 0.96 0.94 -9.72
C ALA A 74 2.09 0.21 -10.44
N THR A 75 2.91 0.94 -11.19
CA THR A 75 4.16 0.42 -11.74
C THR A 75 5.37 1.14 -11.16
N ILE A 76 6.50 0.44 -11.11
CA ILE A 76 7.83 1.02 -10.84
C ILE A 76 8.78 0.46 -11.89
N GLY A 77 9.31 1.35 -12.73
CA GLY A 77 10.13 0.95 -13.88
C GLY A 77 9.37 0.00 -14.82
N GLY A 78 8.07 0.24 -15.02
CA GLY A 78 7.18 -0.58 -15.82
C GLY A 78 6.72 -1.90 -15.18
N ASN A 79 7.21 -2.27 -13.99
CA ASN A 79 6.82 -3.50 -13.31
C ASN A 79 5.67 -3.25 -12.35
N ALA A 80 4.63 -4.08 -12.39
CA ALA A 80 3.47 -3.96 -11.51
C ALA A 80 3.85 -4.22 -10.04
N VAL A 81 3.42 -3.32 -9.17
CA VAL A 81 3.66 -3.38 -7.71
C VAL A 81 2.40 -2.95 -6.95
N GLY A 82 2.27 -3.48 -5.73
CA GLY A 82 1.36 -2.93 -4.75
C GLY A 82 2.08 -1.90 -3.89
N VAL A 83 1.49 -0.73 -3.72
CA VAL A 83 2.07 0.35 -2.93
C VAL A 83 1.22 0.59 -1.69
N VAL A 84 1.88 0.62 -0.53
CA VAL A 84 1.29 1.00 0.76
C VAL A 84 2.07 2.19 1.29
N ALA A 85 1.44 3.35 1.42
CA ALA A 85 2.10 4.50 2.05
C ALA A 85 1.37 4.87 3.34
N THR A 86 2.12 5.01 4.43
CA THR A 86 1.57 5.33 5.74
C THR A 86 1.50 6.83 5.95
N GLY A 87 0.46 7.27 6.64
CA GLY A 87 0.37 8.63 7.14
C GLY A 87 0.82 8.75 8.59
N LYS A 88 0.72 9.96 9.11
CA LYS A 88 1.28 10.36 10.39
C LYS A 88 0.82 9.51 11.58
N GLN A 89 -0.45 9.13 11.60
CA GLN A 89 -1.02 8.23 12.61
C GLN A 89 -1.92 7.18 11.99
N LEU A 90 -1.87 5.98 12.51
CA LEU A 90 -2.60 4.83 11.99
C LEU A 90 -3.76 4.46 12.93
N CYS A 91 -4.98 4.54 12.44
CA CYS A 91 -6.17 4.05 13.13
C CYS A 91 -6.43 2.56 12.76
N HIS A 92 -7.28 1.88 13.53
CA HIS A 92 -7.66 0.48 13.29
C HIS A 92 -8.13 0.24 11.85
N ASN A 93 -8.92 1.15 11.28
CA ASN A 93 -9.38 1.06 9.87
C ASN A 93 -8.23 1.19 8.87
N CYS A 94 -7.24 2.04 9.16
CA CYS A 94 -6.07 2.25 8.34
C CYS A 94 -5.22 0.97 8.26
N VAL A 95 -5.03 0.36 9.40
CA VAL A 95 -4.28 -0.89 9.56
C VAL A 95 -5.02 -2.07 8.89
N ALA A 96 -6.34 -2.14 9.06
CA ALA A 96 -7.18 -3.14 8.39
C ALA A 96 -7.14 -3.01 6.87
N LYS A 97 -7.12 -1.77 6.35
CA LYS A 97 -6.94 -1.47 4.90
C LYS A 97 -5.61 -2.01 4.39
N ALA A 98 -4.51 -1.68 5.07
CA ALA A 98 -3.17 -2.14 4.70
C ALA A 98 -3.08 -3.68 4.70
N SER A 99 -3.54 -4.34 5.77
CA SER A 99 -3.55 -5.80 5.88
C SER A 99 -4.32 -6.47 4.73
N ARG A 100 -5.51 -5.95 4.42
CA ARG A 100 -6.33 -6.48 3.32
C ARG A 100 -5.63 -6.31 1.98
N PHE A 101 -5.00 -5.16 1.75
CA PHE A 101 -4.33 -4.88 0.49
C PHE A 101 -3.07 -5.74 0.30
N VAL A 102 -2.24 -5.89 1.33
CA VAL A 102 -1.05 -6.77 1.27
C VAL A 102 -1.44 -8.22 0.99
N ARG A 103 -2.51 -8.72 1.62
CA ARG A 103 -3.04 -10.06 1.31
C ARG A 103 -3.52 -10.20 -0.13
N LEU A 104 -4.09 -9.13 -0.69
CA LEU A 104 -4.49 -9.11 -2.10
C LEU A 104 -3.25 -9.20 -3.00
N CYS A 105 -2.20 -8.42 -2.72
CA CYS A 105 -0.95 -8.47 -3.47
C CYS A 105 -0.30 -9.86 -3.37
N ASP A 106 -0.25 -10.45 -2.19
CA ASP A 106 0.31 -11.78 -1.96
C ASP A 106 -0.45 -12.87 -2.74
N ALA A 107 -1.79 -12.81 -2.74
CA ALA A 107 -2.62 -13.76 -3.48
C ALA A 107 -2.36 -13.75 -5.00
N PHE A 108 -1.90 -12.64 -5.55
CA PHE A 108 -1.53 -12.50 -6.97
C PHE A 108 -0.02 -12.46 -7.19
N SER A 109 0.80 -12.72 -6.17
CA SER A 109 2.26 -12.65 -6.24
C SER A 109 2.80 -11.29 -6.74
N VAL A 110 2.07 -10.21 -6.47
CA VAL A 110 2.48 -8.84 -6.80
C VAL A 110 3.41 -8.32 -5.70
N PRO A 111 4.64 -7.86 -6.04
CA PRO A 111 5.56 -7.28 -5.05
C PRO A 111 4.95 -6.08 -4.33
N VAL A 112 5.27 -5.92 -3.03
CA VAL A 112 4.75 -4.83 -2.21
C VAL A 112 5.85 -3.85 -1.86
N VAL A 113 5.63 -2.57 -2.15
CA VAL A 113 6.47 -1.46 -1.70
C VAL A 113 5.73 -0.70 -0.61
N THR A 114 6.32 -0.66 0.58
CA THR A 114 5.75 0.04 1.74
C THR A 114 6.57 1.28 2.04
N ILE A 115 5.94 2.45 1.95
CA ILE A 115 6.57 3.74 2.29
C ILE A 115 6.12 4.10 3.71
N VAL A 116 7.07 4.15 4.63
CA VAL A 116 6.81 4.35 6.05
C VAL A 116 7.23 5.75 6.48
N ASP A 117 6.25 6.52 6.94
CA ASP A 117 6.47 7.78 7.67
C ASP A 117 5.31 7.96 8.65
N THR A 118 5.48 7.40 9.86
CA THR A 118 4.41 7.41 10.86
C THR A 118 4.93 7.58 12.28
N GLU A 119 4.13 8.26 13.09
CA GLU A 119 4.33 8.41 14.54
C GLU A 119 3.72 7.25 15.33
N GLY A 120 3.16 6.24 14.64
CA GLY A 120 2.57 5.06 15.24
C GLY A 120 1.05 5.04 15.20
N PHE A 121 0.46 4.24 16.09
CA PHE A 121 -0.99 4.12 16.17
C PHE A 121 -1.63 5.28 16.94
N VAL A 122 -2.88 5.57 16.60
CA VAL A 122 -3.69 6.58 17.31
C VAL A 122 -3.86 6.15 18.77
N PRO A 123 -3.34 6.91 19.76
CA PRO A 123 -3.49 6.58 21.16
C PRO A 123 -4.87 7.01 21.64
N SER A 124 -5.89 6.21 21.43
CA SER A 124 -7.23 6.52 21.91
C SER A 124 -7.96 5.25 22.39
N VAL A 125 -8.69 5.41 23.50
CA VAL A 125 -9.55 4.34 24.04
C VAL A 125 -10.58 3.88 23.01
N THR A 126 -11.10 4.79 22.22
CA THR A 126 -12.08 4.48 21.16
C THR A 126 -11.48 3.57 20.09
N ASP A 127 -10.23 3.82 19.69
CA ASP A 127 -9.54 2.99 18.69
C ASP A 127 -9.17 1.62 19.27
N ASP A 128 -8.76 1.57 20.54
CA ASP A 128 -8.43 0.32 21.24
C ASP A 128 -9.68 -0.57 21.38
N VAL A 129 -10.80 -0.01 21.80
CA VAL A 129 -12.09 -0.73 21.90
C VAL A 129 -12.58 -1.20 20.53
N ALA A 130 -12.35 -0.42 19.47
CA ALA A 130 -12.65 -0.80 18.10
C ALA A 130 -11.73 -1.90 17.56
N GLY A 131 -10.69 -2.27 18.31
CA GLY A 131 -9.79 -3.37 17.99
C GLY A 131 -8.44 -2.96 17.42
N GLY A 132 -7.94 -1.77 17.77
CA GLY A 132 -6.66 -1.25 17.30
C GLY A 132 -5.51 -2.22 17.46
N ILE A 133 -5.35 -2.80 18.67
CA ILE A 133 -4.29 -3.79 18.97
C ILE A 133 -4.46 -5.07 18.12
N ARG A 134 -5.71 -5.54 17.94
CA ARG A 134 -5.99 -6.72 17.11
C ARG A 134 -5.62 -6.48 15.63
N GLU A 135 -5.97 -5.33 15.10
CA GLU A 135 -5.63 -5.00 13.70
C GLU A 135 -4.12 -4.77 13.53
N ALA A 136 -3.43 -4.22 14.54
CA ALA A 136 -1.98 -4.10 14.55
C ALA A 136 -1.29 -5.47 14.50
N ALA A 137 -1.73 -6.41 15.33
CA ALA A 137 -1.23 -7.79 15.32
C ALA A 137 -1.52 -8.49 13.99
N ARG A 138 -2.71 -8.27 13.42
CA ARG A 138 -3.08 -8.78 12.08
C ARG A 138 -2.18 -8.23 10.98
N LEU A 139 -1.84 -6.95 11.02
CA LEU A 139 -0.92 -6.35 10.04
C LEU A 139 0.45 -6.99 10.11
N ALA A 140 1.00 -7.13 11.33
CA ALA A 140 2.30 -7.79 11.53
C ALA A 140 2.29 -9.24 11.01
N ALA A 141 1.27 -10.02 11.37
CA ALA A 141 1.09 -11.38 10.87
C ALA A 141 0.95 -11.42 9.34
N THR A 142 0.18 -10.50 8.74
CA THR A 142 0.02 -10.42 7.29
C THR A 142 1.34 -10.18 6.57
N TYR A 143 2.17 -9.27 7.07
CA TYR A 143 3.49 -9.04 6.48
C TYR A 143 4.45 -10.22 6.70
N ALA A 144 4.38 -10.88 7.86
CA ALA A 144 5.19 -12.07 8.13
C ALA A 144 4.80 -13.26 7.24
N ASP A 145 3.50 -13.49 7.06
CA ASP A 145 2.97 -14.62 6.29
C ASP A 145 3.09 -14.43 4.77
N ALA A 146 3.04 -13.18 4.29
CA ALA A 146 3.09 -12.89 2.85
C ALA A 146 4.39 -13.40 2.22
N THR A 147 4.28 -14.16 1.15
CA THR A 147 5.39 -14.79 0.42
C THR A 147 5.92 -13.95 -0.73
N THR A 148 5.14 -12.98 -1.20
CA THR A 148 5.56 -12.05 -2.26
C THR A 148 6.74 -11.19 -1.82
N ALA A 149 7.52 -10.70 -2.78
CA ALA A 149 8.63 -9.79 -2.51
C ALA A 149 8.11 -8.49 -1.85
N LYS A 150 8.80 -8.04 -0.82
CA LYS A 150 8.43 -6.85 -0.04
C LYS A 150 9.63 -5.94 0.11
N VAL A 151 9.42 -4.65 -0.06
CA VAL A 151 10.42 -3.60 0.15
C VAL A 151 9.83 -2.52 1.05
N ALA A 152 10.55 -2.15 2.09
CA ALA A 152 10.18 -1.04 2.95
C ALA A 152 11.09 0.16 2.72
N VAL A 153 10.50 1.32 2.49
CA VAL A 153 11.19 2.60 2.33
C VAL A 153 10.86 3.48 3.53
N LEU A 154 11.85 3.75 4.37
CA LEU A 154 11.70 4.66 5.51
C LEU A 154 11.90 6.10 5.01
N ALA A 155 10.80 6.82 4.79
CA ALA A 155 10.80 8.19 4.31
C ALA A 155 10.94 9.23 5.44
N GLY A 156 10.62 8.84 6.67
CA GLY A 156 10.67 9.71 7.84
C GLY A 156 10.65 8.91 9.15
N LYS A 157 9.62 9.11 9.95
CA LYS A 157 9.48 8.43 11.24
C LYS A 157 8.93 7.01 11.06
N ALA A 158 9.43 6.07 11.87
CA ALA A 158 8.89 4.72 12.00
C ALA A 158 8.81 4.37 13.49
N VAL A 159 7.71 4.75 14.14
CA VAL A 159 7.56 4.62 15.60
C VAL A 159 6.56 3.53 15.95
N GLY A 160 6.83 2.84 17.04
CA GLY A 160 5.97 1.79 17.59
C GLY A 160 6.01 0.48 16.81
N PRO A 161 4.94 -0.33 16.85
CA PRO A 161 4.90 -1.64 16.18
C PRO A 161 5.07 -1.58 14.65
N VAL A 162 4.90 -0.41 14.03
CA VAL A 162 5.15 -0.21 12.60
C VAL A 162 6.64 -0.34 12.25
N TYR A 163 7.53 -0.08 13.22
CA TYR A 163 8.96 -0.32 13.04
C TYR A 163 9.26 -1.80 12.77
N THR A 164 8.53 -2.71 13.40
CA THR A 164 8.70 -4.16 13.14
C THR A 164 8.34 -4.55 11.73
N LEU A 165 7.42 -3.83 11.06
CA LEU A 165 7.07 -4.08 9.67
C LEU A 165 8.23 -3.78 8.72
N SER A 166 9.11 -2.84 9.09
CA SER A 166 10.30 -2.54 8.31
C SER A 166 11.43 -3.55 8.51
N LEU A 167 11.39 -4.33 9.61
CA LEU A 167 12.41 -5.33 9.96
C LEU A 167 12.08 -6.76 9.48
N ILE A 168 10.84 -7.03 9.10
CA ILE A 168 10.39 -8.36 8.66
C ILE A 168 11.03 -8.76 7.30
N HIS A 169 11.86 -7.92 6.72
CA HIS A 169 12.47 -8.09 5.39
C HIS A 169 13.98 -8.31 5.40
N ILE A 170 14.54 -8.60 6.56
CA ILE A 170 15.97 -8.94 6.67
C ILE A 170 16.16 -10.45 6.52
#